data_d6bfbfd616b106ef2e9d5ddbf9bd6400
#
_entry.id   d6bfbfd616b106ef2e9d5ddbf9bd6400
#
_cell.length_a   1.000
_cell.length_b   1.000
_cell.length_c   1.000
_cell.angle_alpha   90.00
_cell.angle_beta   90.00
_cell.angle_gamma   90.00
#
_symmetry.space_group_name_H-M   'P 1'
#
loop_
_entity.id
_entity.type
_entity.pdbx_description
1 polymer ?
#
loop_
_entity_poly.entity_id
_entity_poly.type
_entity_poly.pdbx_seq_one_letter_code
_entity_poly.pdbx_strand_id
1 'polypeptide(L)'
;YRFIVNFFEKLATYIKYSHKENIMRKIFYPILASALFLASAQLVTAQDNLVNSLSKNVSENSKDAFKFTEVINLAKTPVENQGSSGTCWSYSGNSFFESEMLRMGKQPIQLSAIFNARNTYVEKGKQYVRMHGATTLGDGGSFFDVLNTIKKYGAVPAETYSGLNYGTKTNQFGEMAAIQEGVLKAVVSNPNGKLTPNWEKAYTAVIDSYLGQYPTDFTYNGKKYTPRTFADQVVGINPNDYLAITSFKEQPYYTSYVLAIPDNWAYEAFYNIPMTEMTDNIDYALKNGYTVAWATDVSEKGFSWKNGVAYVPEVDFADMNAQQKADMFKGPKAEKVITEDLRQAAFDDYQTTDDHGMHIVGTAKDQNGKEYYIVKNSWGLTNDYEGYLYVTK
;
A
#
# COMPACT_ATOMS: atom_id res chain seq x y z
N TYR A 1 13.00 25.47 -6.37
CA TYR A 1 13.72 26.00 -5.20
C TYR A 1 14.13 27.47 -5.38
N ARG A 2 14.77 27.84 -6.51
CA ARG A 2 15.19 29.23 -6.77
C ARG A 2 14.02 30.23 -6.88
N PHE A 3 12.87 29.82 -7.34
CA PHE A 3 11.69 30.70 -7.47
C PHE A 3 11.04 31.02 -6.12
N ILE A 4 11.03 30.07 -5.19
CA ILE A 4 10.48 30.23 -3.84
C ILE A 4 11.43 31.11 -3.00
N VAL A 5 12.72 30.92 -3.08
CA VAL A 5 13.72 31.74 -2.37
C VAL A 5 13.63 33.22 -2.80
N ASN A 6 13.51 33.50 -4.10
CA ASN A 6 13.34 34.87 -4.61
C ASN A 6 12.03 35.54 -4.19
N PHE A 7 10.95 34.77 -3.98
CA PHE A 7 9.69 35.28 -3.47
C PHE A 7 9.81 35.68 -2.01
N PHE A 8 10.44 34.84 -1.19
CA PHE A 8 10.62 35.11 0.25
C PHE A 8 11.62 36.26 0.52
N GLU A 9 12.69 36.40 -0.27
CA GLU A 9 13.60 37.53 -0.14
C GLU A 9 12.94 38.86 -0.52
N LYS A 10 12.13 38.91 -1.56
CA LYS A 10 11.35 40.09 -1.94
C LYS A 10 10.27 40.42 -0.92
N LEU A 11 9.61 39.40 -0.34
CA LEU A 11 8.62 39.57 0.72
C LEU A 11 9.25 40.07 2.02
N ALA A 12 10.40 39.54 2.40
CA ALA A 12 11.16 39.99 3.57
C ALA A 12 11.65 41.44 3.44
N THR A 13 12.02 41.86 2.21
CA THR A 13 12.44 43.25 1.91
C THR A 13 11.24 44.21 1.95
N TYR A 14 10.07 43.78 1.48
CA TYR A 14 8.83 44.58 1.53
C TYR A 14 8.32 44.79 2.96
N ILE A 15 8.45 43.77 3.80
CA ILE A 15 8.04 43.81 5.21
C ILE A 15 8.97 44.73 6.06
N LYS A 16 10.23 44.89 5.66
CA LYS A 16 11.20 45.75 6.35
C LYS A 16 10.92 47.28 6.24
N TYR A 17 10.14 47.66 5.24
CA TYR A 17 9.80 49.10 4.97
C TYR A 17 8.42 49.54 5.42
N SER A 18 7.62 48.69 6.09
CA SER A 18 6.27 49.00 6.52
C SER A 18 6.19 49.11 8.05
N HIS A 19 5.96 50.32 8.58
CA HIS A 19 5.74 50.59 10.01
C HIS A 19 4.45 49.91 10.59
N LYS A 20 3.85 48.93 9.95
CA LYS A 20 2.71 48.12 10.42
C LYS A 20 3.10 46.71 10.83
N GLU A 21 4.34 46.47 11.19
CA GLU A 21 4.93 45.13 11.47
C GLU A 21 4.21 44.30 12.56
N ASN A 22 3.61 44.91 13.55
CA ASN A 22 3.06 44.13 14.66
C ASN A 22 1.67 43.52 14.47
N ILE A 23 0.87 44.04 13.51
CA ILE A 23 -0.47 43.51 13.23
C ILE A 23 -0.40 42.42 12.19
N MET A 24 0.43 42.57 11.16
CA MET A 24 0.57 41.54 10.10
C MET A 24 1.26 40.27 10.60
N ARG A 25 2.29 40.36 11.48
CA ARG A 25 2.89 39.19 12.12
C ARG A 25 1.89 38.37 12.93
N LYS A 26 0.96 39.01 13.63
CA LYS A 26 -0.06 38.30 14.43
C LYS A 26 -1.15 37.61 13.59
N ILE A 27 -1.37 38.06 12.35
CA ILE A 27 -2.40 37.49 11.44
C ILE A 27 -1.82 36.50 10.47
N PHE A 28 -0.66 36.76 9.88
CA PHE A 28 -0.07 35.90 8.84
C PHE A 28 0.61 34.64 9.38
N TYR A 29 1.25 34.68 10.55
CA TYR A 29 1.86 33.46 11.13
C TYR A 29 0.82 32.37 11.49
N PRO A 30 -0.31 32.68 12.11
CA PRO A 30 -1.32 31.65 12.37
C PRO A 30 -2.03 31.17 11.10
N ILE A 31 -2.18 31.99 10.05
CA ILE A 31 -2.79 31.57 8.78
C ILE A 31 -1.83 30.66 7.98
N LEU A 32 -0.53 30.95 7.96
CA LEU A 32 0.47 30.09 7.32
C LEU A 32 0.64 28.76 8.09
N ALA A 33 0.62 28.80 9.42
CA ALA A 33 0.63 27.61 10.26
C ALA A 33 -0.64 26.76 10.08
N SER A 34 -1.81 27.39 9.94
CA SER A 34 -3.08 26.71 9.67
C SER A 34 -3.13 26.08 8.28
N ALA A 35 -2.57 26.72 7.26
CA ALA A 35 -2.52 26.18 5.90
C ALA A 35 -1.55 24.98 5.79
N LEU A 36 -0.44 24.99 6.51
CA LEU A 36 0.48 23.85 6.63
C LEU A 36 -0.12 22.70 7.46
N PHE A 37 -0.95 22.99 8.45
CA PHE A 37 -1.68 22.00 9.24
C PHE A 37 -2.78 21.29 8.43
N LEU A 38 -3.45 21.98 7.51
CA LEU A 38 -4.49 21.42 6.65
C LEU A 38 -3.93 20.51 5.54
N ALA A 39 -2.73 20.80 5.03
CA ALA A 39 -2.10 19.99 3.98
C ALA A 39 -1.62 18.61 4.49
N SER A 40 -1.21 18.48 5.76
CA SER A 40 -0.75 17.20 6.31
C SER A 40 -1.90 16.26 6.72
N ALA A 41 -3.07 16.78 7.07
CA ALA A 41 -4.24 15.96 7.40
C ALA A 41 -4.88 15.29 6.15
N GLN A 42 -4.61 15.78 4.95
CA GLN A 42 -5.18 15.25 3.71
C GLN A 42 -4.52 13.94 3.25
N LEU A 43 -3.28 13.65 3.62
CA LEU A 43 -2.58 12.44 3.18
C LEU A 43 -3.05 11.17 3.91
N VAL A 44 -3.45 11.26 5.17
CA VAL A 44 -3.90 10.10 5.96
C VAL A 44 -5.31 9.65 5.55
N THR A 45 -6.17 10.56 5.08
CA THR A 45 -7.54 10.26 4.65
C THR A 45 -7.65 9.90 3.16
N ALA A 46 -6.59 10.09 2.37
CA ALA A 46 -6.64 9.91 0.93
C ALA A 46 -6.86 8.43 0.54
N GLN A 47 -6.16 7.51 1.17
CA GLN A 47 -6.24 6.08 0.85
C GLN A 47 -7.57 5.46 1.32
N ASP A 48 -8.05 5.81 2.52
CA ASP A 48 -9.38 5.39 3.01
C ASP A 48 -10.50 5.92 2.11
N ASN A 49 -10.39 7.17 1.66
CA ASN A 49 -11.36 7.78 0.74
C ASN A 49 -11.30 7.14 -0.64
N LEU A 50 -10.11 6.79 -1.13
CA LEU A 50 -9.92 6.09 -2.40
C LEU A 50 -10.57 4.71 -2.36
N VAL A 51 -10.25 3.88 -1.37
CA VAL A 51 -10.83 2.53 -1.20
C VAL A 51 -12.36 2.61 -1.09
N ASN A 52 -12.88 3.53 -0.27
CA ASN A 52 -14.33 3.73 -0.11
C ASN A 52 -15.01 4.25 -1.38
N SER A 53 -14.36 5.07 -2.19
CA SER A 53 -14.90 5.58 -3.44
C SER A 53 -14.95 4.52 -4.54
N LEU A 54 -13.90 3.71 -4.65
CA LEU A 54 -13.79 2.65 -5.65
C LEU A 54 -14.70 1.46 -5.35
N SER A 55 -14.92 1.13 -4.07
CA SER A 55 -15.81 0.04 -3.65
C SER A 55 -17.31 0.35 -3.83
N LYS A 56 -17.70 1.62 -3.94
CA LYS A 56 -19.12 2.06 -4.00
C LYS A 56 -19.66 2.30 -5.40
N ASN A 57 -18.83 2.31 -6.44
CA ASN A 57 -19.28 2.60 -7.81
C ASN A 57 -20.06 1.41 -8.41
N VAL A 58 -21.38 1.51 -8.43
CA VAL A 58 -22.31 0.48 -8.95
C VAL A 58 -22.68 0.81 -10.39
N SER A 59 -22.29 0.00 -11.39
CA SER A 59 -22.90 0.00 -12.72
C SER A 59 -23.63 -1.32 -12.99
N GLU A 60 -24.73 -1.29 -13.70
CA GLU A 60 -25.49 -2.50 -14.06
C GLU A 60 -24.80 -3.21 -15.24
N ASN A 61 -24.70 -4.56 -15.22
CA ASN A 61 -24.30 -5.46 -16.30
C ASN A 61 -22.81 -5.69 -16.58
N SER A 62 -21.99 -6.00 -15.56
CA SER A 62 -20.57 -6.29 -15.79
C SER A 62 -20.24 -7.77 -16.13
N LYS A 63 -20.96 -8.75 -15.54
CA LYS A 63 -20.65 -10.19 -15.70
C LYS A 63 -20.73 -10.71 -17.14
N ASP A 64 -21.59 -10.11 -17.97
CA ASP A 64 -21.72 -10.51 -19.38
C ASP A 64 -20.76 -9.78 -20.32
N ALA A 65 -20.13 -8.70 -19.89
CA ALA A 65 -19.23 -7.89 -20.69
C ALA A 65 -17.86 -8.54 -20.90
N PHE A 66 -17.34 -9.18 -19.85
CA PHE A 66 -16.07 -9.92 -19.90
C PHE A 66 -16.30 -11.37 -19.52
N LYS A 67 -15.83 -12.30 -20.37
CA LYS A 67 -15.89 -13.75 -20.13
C LYS A 67 -14.48 -14.27 -20.05
N PHE A 68 -14.06 -14.64 -18.85
CA PHE A 68 -12.71 -15.13 -18.61
C PHE A 68 -12.67 -16.66 -18.59
N THR A 69 -11.63 -17.22 -19.21
CA THR A 69 -11.24 -18.62 -19.08
C THR A 69 -9.92 -18.67 -18.34
N GLU A 70 -9.90 -19.24 -17.15
CA GLU A 70 -8.69 -19.41 -16.35
C GLU A 70 -7.73 -20.36 -17.05
N VAL A 71 -6.44 -20.01 -17.07
CA VAL A 71 -5.34 -20.81 -17.63
C VAL A 71 -4.47 -21.36 -16.50
N ILE A 72 -4.11 -20.51 -15.56
CA ILE A 72 -3.39 -20.86 -14.33
C ILE A 72 -4.19 -20.27 -13.17
N ASN A 73 -4.44 -21.07 -12.14
CA ASN A 73 -5.08 -20.61 -10.91
C ASN A 73 -4.43 -21.32 -9.72
N LEU A 74 -3.49 -20.63 -9.07
CA LEU A 74 -2.66 -21.20 -8.01
C LEU A 74 -3.38 -21.22 -6.65
N ALA A 75 -2.92 -22.13 -5.78
CA ALA A 75 -3.47 -22.29 -4.43
C ALA A 75 -3.28 -21.01 -3.62
N LYS A 76 -4.31 -20.61 -2.91
CA LYS A 76 -4.37 -19.39 -2.11
C LYS A 76 -5.42 -19.52 -1.00
N THR A 77 -5.29 -18.69 0.02
CA THR A 77 -6.26 -18.56 1.11
C THR A 77 -7.47 -17.74 0.68
N PRO A 78 -8.58 -17.74 1.43
CA PRO A 78 -9.75 -16.90 1.14
C PRO A 78 -9.42 -15.41 1.06
N VAL A 79 -10.28 -14.65 0.35
CA VAL A 79 -10.20 -13.20 0.27
C VAL A 79 -10.52 -12.59 1.64
N GLU A 80 -9.72 -11.62 2.05
CA GLU A 80 -9.93 -10.86 3.27
C GLU A 80 -10.42 -9.43 2.98
N ASN A 81 -10.77 -8.69 4.04
CA ASN A 81 -11.22 -7.31 3.94
C ASN A 81 -10.39 -6.42 4.87
N GLN A 82 -9.54 -5.57 4.30
CA GLN A 82 -8.74 -4.59 5.05
C GLN A 82 -9.57 -3.48 5.70
N GLY A 83 -10.87 -3.34 5.33
CA GLY A 83 -11.73 -2.26 5.82
C GLY A 83 -11.21 -0.87 5.45
N SER A 84 -11.47 0.10 6.31
CA SER A 84 -10.95 1.47 6.18
C SER A 84 -9.57 1.56 6.86
N SER A 85 -8.55 0.99 6.21
CA SER A 85 -7.15 1.05 6.64
C SER A 85 -6.23 1.01 5.43
N GLY A 86 -5.09 1.70 5.48
CA GLY A 86 -4.04 1.65 4.47
C GLY A 86 -3.14 0.41 4.59
N THR A 87 -3.71 -0.76 4.94
CA THR A 87 -2.96 -1.99 5.21
C THR A 87 -2.95 -3.01 4.06
N CYS A 88 -3.29 -2.58 2.83
CA CYS A 88 -3.28 -3.42 1.64
C CYS A 88 -1.98 -4.21 1.47
N TRP A 89 -0.82 -3.57 1.70
CA TRP A 89 0.50 -4.17 1.66
C TRP A 89 0.63 -5.37 2.61
N SER A 90 0.02 -5.30 3.79
CA SER A 90 0.08 -6.36 4.79
C SER A 90 -0.87 -7.51 4.46
N TYR A 91 -2.10 -7.23 4.03
CA TYR A 91 -3.06 -8.24 3.60
C TYR A 91 -2.59 -9.00 2.36
N SER A 92 -2.14 -8.28 1.34
CA SER A 92 -1.66 -8.91 0.11
C SER A 92 -0.29 -9.58 0.28
N GLY A 93 0.59 -9.02 1.11
CA GLY A 93 1.84 -9.66 1.48
C GLY A 93 1.64 -10.97 2.27
N ASN A 94 0.73 -10.99 3.24
CA ASN A 94 0.35 -12.24 3.91
C ASN A 94 -0.25 -13.24 2.93
N SER A 95 -1.20 -12.81 2.08
CA SER A 95 -1.79 -13.67 1.06
C SER A 95 -0.75 -14.32 0.16
N PHE A 96 0.30 -13.58 -0.21
CA PHE A 96 1.44 -14.12 -0.94
C PHE A 96 2.20 -15.19 -0.13
N PHE A 97 2.56 -14.91 1.12
CA PHE A 97 3.27 -15.88 1.96
C PHE A 97 2.41 -17.10 2.33
N GLU A 98 1.12 -16.92 2.48
CA GLU A 98 0.17 -18.02 2.66
C GLU A 98 0.12 -18.95 1.43
N SER A 99 0.18 -18.40 0.22
CA SER A 99 0.31 -19.19 -1.01
C SER A 99 1.66 -19.90 -1.09
N GLU A 100 2.75 -19.25 -0.65
CA GLU A 100 4.05 -19.91 -0.53
C GLU A 100 4.01 -21.08 0.48
N MET A 101 3.34 -20.91 1.62
CA MET A 101 3.14 -21.99 2.58
C MET A 101 2.37 -23.15 1.96
N LEU A 102 1.31 -22.88 1.19
CA LEU A 102 0.54 -23.90 0.48
C LEU A 102 1.42 -24.62 -0.57
N ARG A 103 2.21 -23.88 -1.33
CA ARG A 103 3.17 -24.44 -2.31
C ARG A 103 4.22 -25.34 -1.63
N MET A 104 4.63 -24.99 -0.41
CA MET A 104 5.54 -25.82 0.42
C MET A 104 4.84 -27.02 1.08
N GLY A 105 3.57 -27.28 0.76
CA GLY A 105 2.80 -28.42 1.31
C GLY A 105 2.31 -28.21 2.73
N LYS A 106 2.29 -26.97 3.25
CA LYS A 106 1.79 -26.67 4.60
C LYS A 106 0.27 -26.56 4.61
N GLN A 107 -0.31 -26.69 5.81
CA GLN A 107 -1.75 -26.50 5.99
C GLN A 107 -2.16 -25.03 5.73
N PRO A 108 -3.35 -24.78 5.19
CA PRO A 108 -3.86 -23.42 5.02
C PRO A 108 -3.97 -22.70 6.37
N ILE A 109 -3.37 -21.54 6.46
CA ILE A 109 -3.43 -20.65 7.63
C ILE A 109 -3.53 -19.22 7.11
N GLN A 110 -4.45 -18.43 7.66
CA GLN A 110 -4.44 -17.00 7.48
C GLN A 110 -3.57 -16.35 8.56
N LEU A 111 -2.58 -15.58 8.14
CA LEU A 111 -1.66 -14.85 9.00
C LEU A 111 -2.26 -13.49 9.36
N SER A 112 -1.99 -12.99 10.56
CA SER A 112 -2.49 -11.69 10.98
C SER A 112 -1.82 -10.54 10.22
N ALA A 113 -2.55 -9.92 9.31
CA ALA A 113 -2.12 -8.68 8.65
C ALA A 113 -1.97 -7.53 9.67
N ILE A 114 -2.79 -7.52 10.70
CA ILE A 114 -2.76 -6.45 11.72
C ILE A 114 -1.58 -6.62 12.68
N PHE A 115 -1.07 -7.84 12.89
CA PHE A 115 0.19 -8.04 13.60
C PHE A 115 1.37 -7.39 12.86
N ASN A 116 1.42 -7.52 11.53
CA ASN A 116 2.41 -6.82 10.72
C ASN A 116 2.25 -5.31 10.82
N ALA A 117 1.03 -4.79 10.64
CA ALA A 117 0.75 -3.37 10.72
C ALA A 117 1.15 -2.78 12.07
N ARG A 118 0.76 -3.43 13.18
CA ARG A 118 1.13 -3.01 14.54
C ARG A 118 2.64 -2.84 14.71
N ASN A 119 3.41 -3.84 14.29
CA ASN A 119 4.86 -3.82 14.44
C ASN A 119 5.53 -2.82 13.50
N THR A 120 5.05 -2.72 12.27
CA THR A 120 5.50 -1.72 11.30
C THR A 120 5.24 -0.29 11.80
N TYR A 121 4.07 0.00 12.37
CA TYR A 121 3.78 1.33 12.91
C TYR A 121 4.72 1.72 14.05
N VAL A 122 5.09 0.78 14.92
CA VAL A 122 6.10 1.04 15.95
C VAL A 122 7.45 1.40 15.33
N GLU A 123 7.89 0.68 14.31
CA GLU A 123 9.15 0.97 13.62
C GLU A 123 9.09 2.28 12.81
N LYS A 124 7.98 2.57 12.12
CA LYS A 124 7.74 3.85 11.44
C LYS A 124 7.83 5.02 12.43
N GLY A 125 7.21 4.90 13.60
CA GLY A 125 7.31 5.90 14.65
C GLY A 125 8.75 6.16 15.10
N LYS A 126 9.55 5.10 15.27
CA LYS A 126 10.99 5.23 15.59
C LYS A 126 11.75 5.91 14.47
N GLN A 127 11.49 5.54 13.23
CA GLN A 127 12.13 6.16 12.06
C GLN A 127 11.75 7.64 11.94
N TYR A 128 10.47 7.97 12.10
CA TYR A 128 9.98 9.36 12.09
C TYR A 128 10.70 10.24 13.11
N VAL A 129 10.86 9.74 14.34
CA VAL A 129 11.59 10.49 15.40
C VAL A 129 13.07 10.63 15.05
N ARG A 130 13.73 9.57 14.55
CA ARG A 130 15.14 9.64 14.12
C ARG A 130 15.36 10.61 12.97
N MET A 131 14.40 10.70 12.07
CA MET A 131 14.42 11.60 10.91
C MET A 131 13.87 13.00 11.23
N HIS A 132 13.67 13.33 12.52
CA HIS A 132 13.17 14.61 12.99
C HIS A 132 11.85 15.03 12.32
N GLY A 133 10.99 14.09 12.01
CA GLY A 133 9.71 14.33 11.33
C GLY A 133 9.77 14.40 9.82
N ALA A 134 10.93 14.17 9.21
CA ALA A 134 11.13 14.28 7.75
C ALA A 134 10.96 12.93 7.02
N THR A 135 9.95 12.13 7.38
CA THR A 135 9.59 10.88 6.70
C THR A 135 8.08 10.67 6.74
N THR A 136 7.57 9.83 5.85
CA THR A 136 6.15 9.50 5.79
C THR A 136 5.68 8.75 7.03
N LEU A 137 4.51 9.11 7.54
CA LEU A 137 3.88 8.53 8.73
C LEU A 137 2.43 8.12 8.44
N GLY A 138 2.13 7.51 7.36
CA GLY A 138 0.78 7.00 7.04
C GLY A 138 0.63 5.51 7.36
N ASP A 139 -0.56 4.97 7.10
CA ASP A 139 -0.88 3.55 7.24
C ASP A 139 -0.19 2.67 6.18
N GLY A 140 0.18 3.26 5.03
CA GLY A 140 0.85 2.58 3.93
C GLY A 140 2.17 1.93 4.33
N GLY A 141 2.63 1.02 3.50
CA GLY A 141 3.87 0.29 3.67
C GLY A 141 4.13 -0.60 2.46
N SER A 142 5.20 -1.36 2.50
CA SER A 142 5.62 -2.22 1.42
C SER A 142 5.60 -3.71 1.81
N PHE A 143 5.75 -4.59 0.83
CA PHE A 143 5.89 -6.02 1.10
C PHE A 143 7.15 -6.36 1.92
N PHE A 144 8.18 -5.50 1.88
CA PHE A 144 9.33 -5.62 2.77
C PHE A 144 8.95 -5.50 4.25
N ASP A 145 7.92 -4.74 4.59
CA ASP A 145 7.47 -4.59 5.98
C ASP A 145 6.93 -5.91 6.53
N VAL A 146 6.29 -6.73 5.68
CA VAL A 146 5.87 -8.08 6.06
C VAL A 146 7.09 -8.98 6.29
N LEU A 147 8.05 -8.97 5.38
CA LEU A 147 9.31 -9.72 5.53
C LEU A 147 10.08 -9.30 6.79
N ASN A 148 10.20 -7.98 7.01
CA ASN A 148 10.88 -7.42 8.17
C ASN A 148 10.16 -7.78 9.47
N THR A 149 8.82 -7.82 9.47
CA THR A 149 8.04 -8.29 10.62
C THR A 149 8.29 -9.77 10.88
N ILE A 150 8.21 -10.62 9.87
CA ILE A 150 8.52 -12.06 10.02
C ILE A 150 9.95 -12.24 10.57
N LYS A 151 10.91 -11.50 10.05
CA LYS A 151 12.32 -11.58 10.46
C LYS A 151 12.57 -11.09 11.88
N LYS A 152 11.93 -10.02 12.30
CA LYS A 152 12.22 -9.35 13.59
C LYS A 152 11.28 -9.78 14.71
N TYR A 153 10.01 -9.94 14.42
CA TYR A 153 8.95 -10.18 15.39
C TYR A 153 8.32 -11.56 15.30
N GLY A 154 8.44 -12.22 14.15
CA GLY A 154 7.78 -13.49 13.87
C GLY A 154 6.43 -13.30 13.18
N ALA A 155 5.51 -14.25 13.39
CA ALA A 155 4.18 -14.23 12.82
C ALA A 155 3.16 -14.82 13.79
N VAL A 156 1.88 -14.51 13.60
CA VAL A 156 0.78 -15.11 14.36
C VAL A 156 -0.41 -15.40 13.43
N PRO A 157 -1.28 -16.37 13.75
CA PRO A 157 -2.53 -16.56 13.03
C PRO A 157 -3.45 -15.35 13.16
N ALA A 158 -4.29 -15.10 12.14
CA ALA A 158 -5.26 -14.00 12.15
C ALA A 158 -6.21 -14.08 13.35
N GLU A 159 -6.64 -15.27 13.73
CA GLU A 159 -7.50 -15.50 14.90
C GLU A 159 -6.83 -15.13 16.24
N THR A 160 -5.50 -15.17 16.31
CA THR A 160 -4.75 -14.81 17.53
C THR A 160 -4.66 -13.30 17.72
N TYR A 161 -4.60 -12.54 16.62
CA TYR A 161 -4.44 -11.09 16.69
C TYR A 161 -5.25 -10.41 15.57
N SER A 162 -6.51 -10.14 15.85
CA SER A 162 -7.42 -9.51 14.88
C SER A 162 -7.25 -8.00 14.75
N GLY A 163 -6.74 -7.34 15.80
CA GLY A 163 -6.63 -5.88 15.86
C GLY A 163 -7.96 -5.13 16.04
N LEU A 164 -9.07 -5.83 16.28
CA LEU A 164 -10.41 -5.24 16.39
C LEU A 164 -10.81 -5.03 17.87
N ASN A 165 -10.06 -4.20 18.59
CA ASN A 165 -10.26 -3.98 20.02
C ASN A 165 -10.97 -2.66 20.37
N TYR A 166 -11.54 -1.97 19.38
CA TYR A 166 -12.16 -0.65 19.53
C TYR A 166 -13.65 -0.63 19.09
N GLY A 167 -14.29 -1.80 19.12
CA GLY A 167 -15.76 -1.92 18.96
C GLY A 167 -16.28 -1.99 17.53
N THR A 168 -15.39 -2.07 16.53
CA THR A 168 -15.78 -2.23 15.12
C THR A 168 -15.66 -3.69 14.67
N LYS A 169 -16.33 -4.04 13.58
CA LYS A 169 -16.25 -5.37 12.94
C LYS A 169 -15.22 -5.44 11.81
N THR A 170 -14.76 -4.31 11.35
CA THR A 170 -13.75 -4.13 10.31
C THR A 170 -12.78 -3.05 10.74
N ASN A 171 -11.58 -3.03 10.16
CA ASN A 171 -10.60 -2.00 10.48
C ASN A 171 -11.11 -0.59 10.12
N GLN A 172 -10.86 0.37 11.01
CA GLN A 172 -11.14 1.79 10.84
C GLN A 172 -10.02 2.58 11.50
N PHE A 173 -8.95 2.85 10.76
CA PHE A 173 -7.69 3.33 11.32
C PHE A 173 -7.58 4.86 11.40
N GLY A 174 -8.49 5.61 10.78
CA GLY A 174 -8.38 7.06 10.68
C GLY A 174 -8.18 7.78 12.02
N GLU A 175 -8.92 7.40 13.08
CA GLU A 175 -8.75 7.99 14.43
C GLU A 175 -7.40 7.61 15.03
N MET A 176 -7.03 6.34 15.00
CA MET A 176 -5.77 5.84 15.52
C MET A 176 -4.58 6.52 14.81
N ALA A 177 -4.62 6.61 13.49
CA ALA A 177 -3.57 7.25 12.69
C ALA A 177 -3.40 8.74 13.05
N ALA A 178 -4.50 9.48 13.21
CA ALA A 178 -4.46 10.88 13.63
C ALA A 178 -3.85 11.05 15.02
N ILE A 179 -4.17 10.18 15.97
CA ILE A 179 -3.60 10.22 17.32
C ILE A 179 -2.11 9.87 17.29
N GLN A 180 -1.71 8.83 16.52
CA GLN A 180 -0.31 8.45 16.33
C GLN A 180 0.51 9.62 15.79
N GLU A 181 0.01 10.29 14.76
CA GLU A 181 0.66 11.44 14.16
C GLU A 181 0.79 12.59 15.17
N GLY A 182 -0.27 12.89 15.92
CA GLY A 182 -0.27 13.90 16.96
C GLY A 182 0.78 13.65 18.06
N VAL A 183 0.89 12.40 18.53
CA VAL A 183 1.90 12.00 19.52
C VAL A 183 3.31 12.19 18.97
N LEU A 184 3.60 11.70 17.76
CA LEU A 184 4.94 11.78 17.18
C LEU A 184 5.33 13.23 16.82
N LYS A 185 4.41 14.06 16.34
CA LYS A 185 4.63 15.50 16.16
C LYS A 185 5.00 16.18 17.47
N ALA A 186 4.31 15.86 18.56
CA ALA A 186 4.65 16.38 19.88
C ALA A 186 6.05 15.91 20.34
N VAL A 187 6.42 14.67 20.06
CA VAL A 187 7.74 14.13 20.42
C VAL A 187 8.87 14.87 19.69
N VAL A 188 8.77 15.05 18.37
CA VAL A 188 9.82 15.74 17.59
C VAL A 188 9.89 17.24 17.87
N SER A 189 8.78 17.85 18.32
CA SER A 189 8.70 19.26 18.70
C SER A 189 9.12 19.51 20.16
N ASN A 190 9.69 18.49 20.82
CA ASN A 190 10.03 18.57 22.25
C ASN A 190 10.90 19.79 22.57
N PRO A 191 10.43 20.70 23.45
CA PRO A 191 11.15 21.93 23.80
C PRO A 191 12.38 21.67 24.66
N ASN A 192 12.50 20.50 25.29
CA ASN A 192 13.59 20.19 26.23
C ASN A 192 14.88 19.75 25.54
N GLY A 193 14.89 19.57 24.21
CA GLY A 193 16.05 19.19 23.41
C GLY A 193 16.59 17.77 23.65
N LYS A 194 16.01 17.03 24.61
CA LYS A 194 16.39 15.64 24.92
C LYS A 194 15.17 14.79 25.17
N LEU A 195 15.01 13.71 24.40
CA LEU A 195 13.95 12.73 24.58
C LEU A 195 14.26 11.77 25.71
N THR A 196 13.23 11.42 26.48
CA THR A 196 13.29 10.29 27.43
C THR A 196 12.85 9.00 26.70
N PRO A 197 13.21 7.81 27.19
CA PRO A 197 12.76 6.55 26.57
C PRO A 197 11.25 6.29 26.69
N ASN A 198 10.53 7.13 27.47
CA ASN A 198 9.10 6.94 27.71
C ASN A 198 8.22 7.30 26.49
N TRP A 199 8.72 8.13 25.55
CA TRP A 199 7.94 8.48 24.36
C TRP A 199 7.56 7.25 23.53
N GLU A 200 8.48 6.30 23.36
CA GLU A 200 8.22 5.06 22.61
C GLU A 200 7.16 4.21 23.30
N LYS A 201 7.20 4.12 24.63
CA LYS A 201 6.18 3.39 25.41
C LYS A 201 4.81 4.05 25.27
N ALA A 202 4.74 5.40 25.36
CA ALA A 202 3.51 6.14 25.20
C ALA A 202 2.92 5.98 23.79
N TYR A 203 3.77 6.07 22.76
CA TYR A 203 3.37 5.86 21.37
C TYR A 203 2.86 4.43 21.15
N THR A 204 3.58 3.42 21.61
CA THR A 204 3.18 2.01 21.49
C THR A 204 1.87 1.75 22.23
N ALA A 205 1.66 2.36 23.40
CA ALA A 205 0.42 2.20 24.16
C ALA A 205 -0.81 2.75 23.40
N VAL A 206 -0.65 3.79 22.60
CA VAL A 206 -1.71 4.26 21.70
C VAL A 206 -2.07 3.17 20.70
N ILE A 207 -1.10 2.61 20.00
CA ILE A 207 -1.33 1.52 19.03
C ILE A 207 -2.00 0.32 19.72
N ASP A 208 -1.48 -0.10 20.86
CA ASP A 208 -1.99 -1.27 21.60
C ASP A 208 -3.41 -1.05 22.15
N SER A 209 -3.82 0.20 22.40
CA SER A 209 -5.20 0.50 22.83
C SER A 209 -6.23 0.24 21.73
N TYR A 210 -5.85 0.37 20.47
CA TYR A 210 -6.71 0.08 19.31
C TYR A 210 -6.57 -1.36 18.82
N LEU A 211 -5.33 -1.80 18.63
CA LEU A 211 -5.04 -3.07 17.94
C LEU A 211 -4.89 -4.25 18.92
N GLY A 212 -4.81 -3.99 20.23
CA GLY A 212 -4.57 -5.02 21.26
C GLY A 212 -3.10 -5.16 21.63
N GLN A 213 -2.89 -5.76 22.79
CA GLN A 213 -1.55 -6.01 23.32
C GLN A 213 -0.76 -6.97 22.42
N TYR A 214 0.54 -6.71 22.28
CA TYR A 214 1.45 -7.62 21.59
C TYR A 214 1.38 -9.02 22.20
N PRO A 215 1.07 -10.08 21.41
CA PRO A 215 0.98 -11.45 21.92
C PRO A 215 2.38 -11.98 22.24
N THR A 216 2.68 -12.20 23.51
CA THR A 216 3.95 -12.78 23.94
C THR A 216 4.00 -14.29 23.71
N ASP A 217 2.88 -14.96 23.91
CA ASP A 217 2.65 -16.37 23.61
C ASP A 217 1.16 -16.61 23.26
N PHE A 218 0.89 -17.72 22.60
CA PHE A 218 -0.46 -18.17 22.23
C PHE A 218 -0.49 -19.68 21.99
N THR A 219 -1.68 -20.24 21.95
CA THR A 219 -1.88 -21.68 21.64
C THR A 219 -2.43 -21.81 20.21
N TYR A 220 -1.77 -22.62 19.39
CA TYR A 220 -2.22 -23.00 18.06
C TYR A 220 -2.18 -24.52 17.91
N ASN A 221 -3.30 -25.15 17.51
CA ASN A 221 -3.45 -26.60 17.41
C ASN A 221 -2.98 -27.35 18.65
N GLY A 222 -3.34 -26.83 19.85
CA GLY A 222 -3.02 -27.43 21.13
C GLY A 222 -1.57 -27.28 21.61
N LYS A 223 -0.70 -26.62 20.83
CA LYS A 223 0.70 -26.35 21.17
C LYS A 223 0.92 -24.88 21.46
N LYS A 224 1.74 -24.55 22.46
CA LYS A 224 2.15 -23.17 22.76
C LYS A 224 3.25 -22.69 21.83
N TYR A 225 3.13 -21.45 21.40
CA TYR A 225 4.10 -20.74 20.57
C TYR A 225 4.29 -19.32 21.06
N THR A 226 5.46 -18.75 20.82
CA THR A 226 5.69 -17.32 20.69
C THR A 226 5.55 -16.95 19.22
N PRO A 227 5.35 -15.67 18.86
CA PRO A 227 5.34 -15.26 17.45
C PRO A 227 6.58 -15.72 16.68
N ARG A 228 7.77 -15.69 17.33
CA ARG A 228 9.01 -16.16 16.74
C ARG A 228 9.00 -17.66 16.45
N THR A 229 8.67 -18.48 17.46
CA THR A 229 8.65 -19.95 17.29
C THR A 229 7.55 -20.41 16.34
N PHE A 230 6.45 -19.69 16.23
CA PHE A 230 5.41 -19.96 15.23
C PHE A 230 5.92 -19.67 13.81
N ALA A 231 6.57 -18.53 13.61
CA ALA A 231 7.18 -18.21 12.33
C ALA A 231 8.21 -19.28 11.90
N ASP A 232 9.07 -19.72 12.82
CA ASP A 232 10.12 -20.69 12.52
C ASP A 232 9.60 -22.11 12.27
N GLN A 233 8.64 -22.57 13.08
CA GLN A 233 8.21 -23.98 13.07
C GLN A 233 6.96 -24.23 12.20
N VAL A 234 6.07 -23.26 12.08
CA VAL A 234 4.80 -23.40 11.35
C VAL A 234 4.85 -22.67 10.02
N VAL A 235 5.15 -21.37 10.01
CA VAL A 235 5.24 -20.59 8.78
C VAL A 235 6.42 -21.06 7.92
N GLY A 236 7.63 -21.08 8.46
CA GLY A 236 8.84 -21.62 7.83
C GLY A 236 9.28 -20.83 6.58
N ILE A 237 8.88 -19.58 6.46
CA ILE A 237 9.34 -18.65 5.43
C ILE A 237 10.72 -18.12 5.85
N ASN A 238 11.69 -18.21 4.95
CA ASN A 238 12.98 -17.54 5.13
C ASN A 238 12.92 -16.18 4.40
N PRO A 239 12.91 -15.05 5.11
CA PRO A 239 12.80 -13.74 4.49
C PRO A 239 13.91 -13.38 3.50
N ASN A 240 15.03 -14.06 3.54
CA ASN A 240 16.16 -13.79 2.65
C ASN A 240 16.02 -14.47 1.26
N ASP A 241 15.00 -15.30 1.06
CA ASP A 241 14.76 -16.02 -0.20
C ASP A 241 13.88 -15.20 -1.17
N TYR A 242 13.49 -13.98 -0.79
CA TYR A 242 12.56 -13.12 -1.54
C TYR A 242 13.26 -11.86 -2.00
N LEU A 243 12.94 -11.45 -3.21
CA LEU A 243 13.47 -10.27 -3.88
C LEU A 243 12.31 -9.40 -4.36
N ALA A 244 12.39 -8.10 -4.15
CA ALA A 244 11.53 -7.14 -4.81
C ALA A 244 12.19 -6.62 -6.07
N ILE A 245 11.46 -6.66 -7.18
CA ILE A 245 11.88 -6.13 -8.47
C ILE A 245 11.08 -4.88 -8.82
N THR A 246 11.70 -4.01 -9.61
CA THR A 246 11.08 -2.83 -10.20
C THR A 246 11.61 -2.63 -11.62
N SER A 247 11.00 -1.71 -12.35
CA SER A 247 11.42 -1.39 -13.72
C SER A 247 11.28 0.10 -13.99
N PHE A 248 12.38 0.84 -13.82
CA PHE A 248 12.45 2.27 -14.12
C PHE A 248 13.79 2.63 -14.80
N LYS A 249 13.72 3.57 -15.73
CA LYS A 249 14.88 4.01 -16.54
C LYS A 249 15.80 4.97 -15.80
N GLU A 250 15.37 5.56 -14.70
CA GLU A 250 16.16 6.52 -13.91
C GLU A 250 17.43 5.92 -13.32
N GLN A 251 17.46 4.60 -13.14
CA GLN A 251 18.61 3.87 -12.60
C GLN A 251 19.06 2.75 -13.54
N PRO A 252 20.34 2.37 -13.51
CA PRO A 252 20.83 1.27 -14.35
C PRO A 252 20.07 -0.03 -14.07
N TYR A 253 19.75 -0.75 -15.13
CA TYR A 253 19.20 -2.11 -15.00
C TYR A 253 20.23 -3.06 -14.39
N TYR A 254 19.75 -4.13 -13.79
CA TYR A 254 20.51 -5.18 -13.11
C TYR A 254 21.30 -4.68 -11.89
N THR A 255 20.82 -3.61 -11.28
CA THR A 255 21.34 -3.06 -10.02
C THR A 255 20.22 -2.89 -9.01
N SER A 256 20.58 -2.86 -7.73
CA SER A 256 19.63 -2.54 -6.66
C SER A 256 19.74 -1.07 -6.28
N TYR A 257 18.61 -0.42 -6.07
CA TYR A 257 18.54 0.96 -5.59
C TYR A 257 17.31 1.19 -4.70
N VAL A 258 17.34 2.24 -3.91
CA VAL A 258 16.22 2.65 -3.07
C VAL A 258 15.17 3.36 -3.94
N LEU A 259 14.05 2.71 -4.21
CA LEU A 259 12.95 3.33 -4.94
C LEU A 259 12.32 4.41 -4.06
N ALA A 260 12.31 5.65 -4.56
CA ALA A 260 11.83 6.82 -3.84
C ALA A 260 10.31 6.97 -3.96
N ILE A 261 9.59 6.16 -3.22
CA ILE A 261 8.13 6.23 -3.07
C ILE A 261 7.77 6.40 -1.59
N PRO A 262 6.62 7.04 -1.26
CA PRO A 262 6.22 7.30 0.12
C PRO A 262 6.17 6.06 1.02
N ASP A 263 5.70 4.94 0.49
CA ASP A 263 5.53 3.69 1.23
C ASP A 263 6.83 2.91 1.44
N ASN A 264 7.91 3.27 0.73
CA ASN A 264 9.26 2.77 1.03
C ASN A 264 9.95 3.59 2.14
N TRP A 265 9.27 3.79 3.24
CA TRP A 265 9.71 4.56 4.41
C TRP A 265 10.97 3.99 5.07
N ALA A 266 11.23 2.69 4.91
CA ALA A 266 12.39 1.98 5.45
C ALA A 266 13.62 2.06 4.54
N TYR A 267 13.50 2.67 3.35
CA TYR A 267 14.57 2.79 2.35
C TYR A 267 15.12 1.45 1.87
N GLU A 268 14.24 0.46 1.71
CA GLU A 268 14.60 -0.84 1.15
C GLU A 268 14.95 -0.75 -0.33
N ALA A 269 15.87 -1.62 -0.76
CA ALA A 269 16.35 -1.62 -2.13
C ALA A 269 15.56 -2.60 -3.02
N PHE A 270 15.19 -2.14 -4.20
CA PHE A 270 14.55 -2.92 -5.26
C PHE A 270 15.56 -3.25 -6.35
N TYR A 271 15.49 -4.45 -6.90
CA TYR A 271 16.33 -4.84 -8.04
C TYR A 271 15.68 -4.36 -9.34
N ASN A 272 16.38 -3.53 -10.10
CA ASN A 272 15.87 -2.90 -11.31
C ASN A 272 16.12 -3.78 -12.53
N ILE A 273 15.07 -4.06 -13.31
CA ILE A 273 15.15 -4.85 -14.54
C ILE A 273 14.38 -4.17 -15.68
N PRO A 274 14.64 -4.49 -16.97
CA PRO A 274 13.81 -4.02 -18.08
C PRO A 274 12.34 -4.40 -17.91
N MET A 275 11.43 -3.58 -18.42
CA MET A 275 9.98 -3.78 -18.26
C MET A 275 9.50 -5.12 -18.85
N THR A 276 10.03 -5.51 -20.00
CA THR A 276 9.70 -6.80 -20.64
C THR A 276 10.12 -7.98 -19.77
N GLU A 277 11.31 -7.90 -19.15
CA GLU A 277 11.77 -8.96 -18.25
C GLU A 277 10.95 -9.02 -16.95
N MET A 278 10.37 -7.92 -16.51
CA MET A 278 9.47 -7.92 -15.35
C MET A 278 8.22 -8.76 -15.62
N THR A 279 7.57 -8.58 -16.78
CA THR A 279 6.41 -9.38 -17.17
C THR A 279 6.78 -10.84 -17.45
N ASP A 280 7.94 -11.08 -18.08
CA ASP A 280 8.46 -12.43 -18.29
C ASP A 280 8.73 -13.18 -16.97
N ASN A 281 9.24 -12.48 -15.96
CA ASN A 281 9.47 -13.05 -14.62
C ASN A 281 8.14 -13.38 -13.91
N ILE A 282 7.12 -12.52 -14.02
CA ILE A 282 5.78 -12.82 -13.47
C ILE A 282 5.22 -14.08 -14.16
N ASP A 283 5.28 -14.16 -15.47
CA ASP A 283 4.81 -15.31 -16.24
C ASP A 283 5.58 -16.58 -15.88
N TYR A 284 6.90 -16.48 -15.74
CA TYR A 284 7.74 -17.60 -15.33
C TYR A 284 7.37 -18.08 -13.91
N ALA A 285 7.20 -17.16 -12.97
CA ALA A 285 6.80 -17.49 -11.60
C ALA A 285 5.47 -18.26 -11.59
N LEU A 286 4.44 -17.74 -12.25
CA LEU A 286 3.11 -18.36 -12.28
C LEU A 286 3.14 -19.75 -12.95
N LYS A 287 3.86 -19.91 -14.04
CA LYS A 287 4.04 -21.22 -14.74
C LYS A 287 4.75 -22.25 -13.86
N ASN A 288 5.58 -21.82 -12.92
CA ASN A 288 6.30 -22.69 -11.98
C ASN A 288 5.63 -22.82 -10.61
N GLY A 289 4.39 -22.34 -10.45
CA GLY A 289 3.61 -22.51 -9.23
C GLY A 289 3.87 -21.45 -8.17
N TYR A 290 4.54 -20.34 -8.50
CA TYR A 290 4.79 -19.22 -7.60
C TYR A 290 3.82 -18.08 -7.88
N THR A 291 3.21 -17.53 -6.87
CA THR A 291 2.40 -16.31 -6.94
C THR A 291 3.30 -15.07 -6.84
N VAL A 292 2.74 -13.86 -7.04
CA VAL A 292 3.52 -12.62 -7.03
C VAL A 292 2.79 -11.55 -6.21
N ALA A 293 3.45 -10.97 -5.20
CA ALA A 293 2.99 -9.75 -4.54
C ALA A 293 3.26 -8.54 -5.46
N TRP A 294 2.25 -7.69 -5.67
CA TRP A 294 2.26 -6.64 -6.68
C TRP A 294 1.73 -5.32 -6.14
N ALA A 295 2.57 -4.27 -6.21
CA ALA A 295 2.21 -2.89 -5.91
C ALA A 295 1.89 -2.13 -7.20
N THR A 296 0.84 -1.32 -7.21
CA THR A 296 0.28 -0.70 -8.40
C THR A 296 -0.55 0.55 -8.07
N ASP A 297 -1.00 1.23 -9.12
CA ASP A 297 -1.96 2.32 -9.05
C ASP A 297 -3.37 1.81 -9.37
N VAL A 298 -4.31 1.98 -8.45
CA VAL A 298 -5.73 1.66 -8.65
C VAL A 298 -6.60 2.92 -8.82
N SER A 299 -6.00 4.11 -8.73
CA SER A 299 -6.66 5.39 -8.95
C SER A 299 -6.80 5.72 -10.44
N GLU A 300 -6.07 5.02 -11.31
CA GLU A 300 -6.14 5.17 -12.76
C GLU A 300 -7.53 4.84 -13.33
N LYS A 301 -7.94 5.58 -14.36
CA LYS A 301 -9.29 5.46 -14.94
C LYS A 301 -9.58 4.12 -15.61
N GLY A 302 -8.55 3.37 -15.96
CA GLY A 302 -8.65 2.03 -16.52
C GLY A 302 -8.87 0.93 -15.48
N PHE A 303 -8.79 1.25 -14.18
CA PHE A 303 -9.10 0.34 -13.10
C PHE A 303 -10.58 0.41 -12.70
N SER A 304 -11.26 -0.73 -12.63
CA SER A 304 -12.62 -0.82 -12.14
C SER A 304 -12.81 -2.02 -11.22
N TRP A 305 -12.83 -1.76 -9.92
CA TRP A 305 -13.10 -2.79 -8.92
C TRP A 305 -14.43 -3.51 -9.16
N LYS A 306 -15.48 -2.73 -9.42
CA LYS A 306 -16.80 -3.29 -9.63
C LYS A 306 -16.86 -4.24 -10.83
N ASN A 307 -16.30 -3.80 -11.98
CA ASN A 307 -16.29 -4.63 -13.19
C ASN A 307 -15.20 -5.73 -13.11
N GLY A 308 -14.38 -5.74 -12.05
CA GLY A 308 -13.31 -6.70 -11.86
C GLY A 308 -12.26 -6.71 -12.97
N VAL A 309 -11.98 -5.56 -13.56
CA VAL A 309 -11.07 -5.43 -14.71
C VAL A 309 -10.21 -4.19 -14.58
N ALA A 310 -8.94 -4.32 -14.98
CA ALA A 310 -8.04 -3.19 -15.17
C ALA A 310 -7.28 -3.33 -16.51
N TYR A 311 -7.17 -2.22 -17.24
CA TYR A 311 -6.44 -2.12 -18.50
C TYR A 311 -6.09 -0.65 -18.79
N VAL A 312 -5.10 -0.37 -19.63
CA VAL A 312 -4.78 0.98 -20.07
C VAL A 312 -5.45 1.27 -21.41
N PRO A 313 -6.48 2.12 -21.48
CA PRO A 313 -7.18 2.42 -22.72
C PRO A 313 -6.25 3.00 -23.79
N GLU A 314 -6.48 2.68 -25.08
CA GLU A 314 -5.74 3.28 -26.20
C GLU A 314 -5.89 4.81 -26.25
N VAL A 315 -7.11 5.31 -26.01
CA VAL A 315 -7.42 6.74 -25.93
C VAL A 315 -7.37 7.19 -24.48
N ASP A 316 -6.67 8.28 -24.20
CA ASP A 316 -6.61 8.85 -22.86
C ASP A 316 -8.00 9.28 -22.38
N PHE A 317 -8.30 9.01 -21.10
CA PHE A 317 -9.62 9.29 -20.54
C PHE A 317 -10.06 10.75 -20.72
N ALA A 318 -9.10 11.69 -20.69
CA ALA A 318 -9.38 13.11 -20.92
C ALA A 318 -9.93 13.38 -22.33
N ASP A 319 -9.43 12.65 -23.33
CA ASP A 319 -9.77 12.82 -24.75
C ASP A 319 -10.99 11.99 -25.19
N MET A 320 -11.49 11.10 -24.32
CA MET A 320 -12.68 10.31 -24.60
C MET A 320 -13.94 11.16 -24.62
N ASN A 321 -14.81 10.91 -25.61
CA ASN A 321 -16.18 11.43 -25.60
C ASN A 321 -17.06 10.70 -24.55
N ALA A 322 -18.28 11.20 -24.30
CA ALA A 322 -19.17 10.66 -23.29
C ALA A 322 -19.54 9.18 -23.53
N GLN A 323 -19.72 8.77 -24.80
CA GLN A 323 -20.05 7.38 -25.14
C GLN A 323 -18.85 6.45 -24.88
N GLN A 324 -17.64 6.85 -25.25
CA GLN A 324 -16.42 6.08 -24.99
C GLN A 324 -16.22 5.86 -23.49
N LYS A 325 -16.42 6.92 -22.67
CA LYS A 325 -16.36 6.81 -21.19
C LYS A 325 -17.41 5.83 -20.64
N ALA A 326 -18.63 5.90 -21.14
CA ALA A 326 -19.71 4.99 -20.73
C ALA A 326 -19.49 3.54 -21.16
N ASP A 327 -18.70 3.30 -22.20
CA ASP A 327 -18.46 1.98 -22.79
C ASP A 327 -17.13 1.35 -22.34
N MET A 328 -16.32 2.02 -21.52
CA MET A 328 -14.98 1.54 -21.12
C MET A 328 -15.00 0.09 -20.63
N PHE A 329 -15.96 -0.26 -19.80
CA PHE A 329 -16.03 -1.59 -19.16
C PHE A 329 -17.15 -2.48 -19.72
N LYS A 330 -17.65 -2.21 -20.93
CA LYS A 330 -18.64 -3.03 -21.63
C LYS A 330 -18.00 -4.07 -22.56
N GLY A 331 -16.93 -4.69 -22.14
CA GLY A 331 -16.16 -5.70 -22.87
C GLY A 331 -14.76 -5.23 -23.25
N PRO A 332 -13.92 -6.14 -23.76
CA PRO A 332 -12.55 -5.87 -24.14
C PRO A 332 -12.40 -4.73 -25.15
N LYS A 333 -11.45 -3.85 -24.95
CA LYS A 333 -11.17 -2.68 -25.77
C LYS A 333 -9.73 -2.69 -26.28
N ALA A 334 -9.43 -1.82 -27.24
CA ALA A 334 -8.07 -1.52 -27.65
C ALA A 334 -7.30 -0.86 -26.50
N GLU A 335 -6.01 -1.18 -26.39
CA GLU A 335 -5.13 -0.72 -25.35
C GLU A 335 -3.94 0.04 -25.90
N LYS A 336 -3.45 0.96 -25.09
CA LYS A 336 -2.24 1.71 -25.34
C LYS A 336 -1.03 0.75 -25.32
N VAL A 337 -0.11 0.92 -26.26
CA VAL A 337 1.18 0.25 -26.19
C VAL A 337 2.02 0.95 -25.14
N ILE A 338 2.30 0.26 -24.06
CA ILE A 338 3.12 0.78 -22.96
C ILE A 338 4.60 0.60 -23.32
N THR A 339 5.34 1.70 -23.27
CA THR A 339 6.79 1.71 -23.41
C THR A 339 7.46 2.07 -22.07
N GLU A 340 8.74 1.76 -21.95
CA GLU A 340 9.51 2.17 -20.76
C GLU A 340 9.54 3.69 -20.57
N ASP A 341 9.56 4.45 -21.67
CA ASP A 341 9.51 5.92 -21.60
C ASP A 341 8.16 6.42 -21.08
N LEU A 342 7.04 5.85 -21.56
CA LEU A 342 5.72 6.19 -21.09
C LEU A 342 5.55 5.85 -19.60
N ARG A 343 6.01 4.66 -19.19
CA ARG A 343 5.99 4.21 -17.80
C ARG A 343 6.80 5.15 -16.89
N GLN A 344 8.03 5.51 -17.30
CA GLN A 344 8.88 6.44 -16.55
C GLN A 344 8.23 7.82 -16.43
N ALA A 345 7.72 8.37 -17.55
CA ALA A 345 7.08 9.69 -17.54
C ALA A 345 5.85 9.72 -16.63
N ALA A 346 5.01 8.69 -16.68
CA ALA A 346 3.80 8.60 -15.85
C ALA A 346 4.12 8.50 -14.35
N PHE A 347 5.23 7.84 -13.99
CA PHE A 347 5.73 7.81 -12.61
C PHE A 347 6.27 9.18 -12.17
N ASP A 348 7.04 9.84 -13.02
CA ASP A 348 7.70 11.11 -12.71
C ASP A 348 6.71 12.28 -12.57
N ASP A 349 5.58 12.25 -13.28
CA ASP A 349 4.57 13.30 -13.31
C ASP A 349 3.30 12.99 -12.47
N TYR A 350 3.32 11.93 -11.69
CA TYR A 350 2.22 11.47 -10.81
C TYR A 350 0.96 11.01 -11.55
N GLN A 351 1.03 10.63 -12.83
CA GLN A 351 -0.08 9.97 -13.52
C GLN A 351 -0.26 8.53 -13.01
N THR A 352 0.87 7.88 -12.63
CA THR A 352 0.87 6.57 -11.99
C THR A 352 1.59 6.69 -10.65
N THR A 353 0.92 6.29 -9.58
CA THR A 353 1.43 6.32 -8.21
C THR A 353 1.43 4.92 -7.59
N ASP A 354 2.18 4.72 -6.50
CA ASP A 354 2.10 3.50 -5.69
C ASP A 354 1.05 3.71 -4.61
N ASP A 355 -0.18 3.29 -4.88
CA ASP A 355 -1.30 3.53 -3.96
C ASP A 355 -1.98 2.25 -3.46
N HIS A 356 -1.67 1.06 -4.01
CA HIS A 356 -2.30 -0.18 -3.58
C HIS A 356 -1.44 -1.43 -3.80
N GLY A 357 -1.48 -2.35 -2.81
CA GLY A 357 -0.85 -3.65 -2.90
C GLY A 357 -1.87 -4.77 -3.12
N MET A 358 -1.61 -5.68 -4.06
CA MET A 358 -2.45 -6.82 -4.40
C MET A 358 -1.61 -8.09 -4.62
N HIS A 359 -2.25 -9.20 -4.97
CA HIS A 359 -1.62 -10.50 -5.10
C HIS A 359 -2.00 -11.18 -6.42
N ILE A 360 -1.04 -11.32 -7.35
CA ILE A 360 -1.22 -12.04 -8.61
C ILE A 360 -1.16 -13.54 -8.34
N VAL A 361 -2.25 -14.25 -8.67
CA VAL A 361 -2.44 -15.67 -8.33
C VAL A 361 -2.63 -16.59 -9.54
N GLY A 362 -2.65 -16.03 -10.73
CA GLY A 362 -2.86 -16.83 -11.93
C GLY A 362 -2.95 -16.02 -13.20
N THR A 363 -3.35 -16.69 -14.27
CA THR A 363 -3.59 -16.11 -15.59
C THR A 363 -4.92 -16.57 -16.16
N ALA A 364 -5.55 -15.73 -16.98
CA ALA A 364 -6.77 -16.02 -17.70
C ALA A 364 -6.72 -15.45 -19.13
N LYS A 365 -7.68 -15.85 -19.96
CA LYS A 365 -7.93 -15.26 -21.27
C LYS A 365 -9.36 -14.79 -21.35
N ASP A 366 -9.58 -13.64 -21.99
CA ASP A 366 -10.93 -13.18 -22.30
C ASP A 366 -11.54 -13.93 -23.51
N GLN A 367 -12.76 -13.57 -23.89
CA GLN A 367 -13.48 -14.15 -25.03
C GLN A 367 -12.80 -13.92 -26.39
N ASN A 368 -11.85 -12.98 -26.48
CA ASN A 368 -11.07 -12.69 -27.69
C ASN A 368 -9.67 -13.34 -27.65
N GLY A 369 -9.35 -14.07 -26.56
CA GLY A 369 -8.07 -14.73 -26.38
C GLY A 369 -6.97 -13.82 -25.81
N LYS A 370 -7.27 -12.57 -25.42
CA LYS A 370 -6.33 -11.67 -24.77
C LYS A 370 -6.00 -12.18 -23.37
N GLU A 371 -4.74 -12.04 -22.98
CA GLU A 371 -4.21 -12.56 -21.71
C GLU A 371 -4.35 -11.53 -20.57
N TYR A 372 -4.68 -12.06 -19.40
CA TYR A 372 -4.84 -11.31 -18.15
C TYR A 372 -4.14 -12.03 -17.00
N TYR A 373 -3.70 -11.28 -16.01
CA TYR A 373 -3.39 -11.80 -14.69
C TYR A 373 -4.68 -11.89 -13.87
N ILE A 374 -4.80 -12.95 -13.06
CA ILE A 374 -5.82 -13.08 -12.02
C ILE A 374 -5.22 -12.49 -10.76
N VAL A 375 -5.86 -11.47 -10.22
CA VAL A 375 -5.37 -10.71 -9.07
C VAL A 375 -6.36 -10.82 -7.91
N LYS A 376 -5.88 -11.28 -6.76
CA LYS A 376 -6.60 -11.30 -5.49
C LYS A 376 -6.41 -9.97 -4.78
N ASN A 377 -7.52 -9.32 -4.41
CA ASN A 377 -7.54 -8.07 -3.67
C ASN A 377 -7.98 -8.30 -2.21
N SER A 378 -7.87 -7.27 -1.37
CA SER A 378 -8.20 -7.27 0.05
C SER A 378 -9.40 -6.36 0.40
N TRP A 379 -10.38 -6.26 -0.50
CA TRP A 379 -11.60 -5.45 -0.31
C TRP A 379 -12.87 -6.29 -0.10
N GLY A 380 -12.70 -7.53 0.40
CA GLY A 380 -13.79 -8.47 0.60
C GLY A 380 -14.41 -8.94 -0.72
N LEU A 381 -15.58 -9.56 -0.62
CA LEU A 381 -16.31 -10.17 -1.75
C LEU A 381 -17.30 -9.18 -2.38
N THR A 382 -16.90 -7.91 -2.58
CA THR A 382 -17.82 -6.81 -2.89
C THR A 382 -17.96 -6.52 -4.39
N ASN A 383 -17.27 -7.26 -5.25
CA ASN A 383 -17.41 -7.18 -6.70
C ASN A 383 -17.99 -8.48 -7.29
N ASP A 384 -18.29 -8.47 -8.59
CA ASP A 384 -18.89 -9.61 -9.30
C ASP A 384 -17.96 -10.84 -9.42
N TYR A 385 -16.68 -10.70 -9.13
CA TYR A 385 -15.67 -11.75 -9.19
C TYR A 385 -15.16 -12.16 -7.79
N GLU A 386 -16.00 -11.97 -6.75
CA GLU A 386 -15.76 -12.49 -5.40
C GLU A 386 -14.39 -12.10 -4.82
N GLY A 387 -14.02 -10.82 -5.01
CA GLY A 387 -12.76 -10.28 -4.48
C GLY A 387 -11.54 -10.40 -5.40
N TYR A 388 -11.75 -10.88 -6.61
CA TYR A 388 -10.72 -10.94 -7.66
C TYR A 388 -10.95 -9.89 -8.74
N LEU A 389 -9.90 -9.59 -9.49
CA LEU A 389 -9.98 -8.81 -10.72
C LEU A 389 -9.00 -9.36 -11.77
N TYR A 390 -9.23 -8.99 -13.01
CA TYR A 390 -8.45 -9.40 -14.16
C TYR A 390 -7.73 -8.19 -14.75
N VAL A 391 -6.42 -8.24 -14.79
CA VAL A 391 -5.56 -7.14 -15.25
C VAL A 391 -4.84 -7.57 -16.51
N THR A 392 -4.91 -6.76 -17.57
CA THR A 392 -4.17 -7.05 -18.80
C THR A 392 -2.66 -7.07 -18.55
N LYS A 393 -1.97 -7.95 -19.28
CA LYS A 393 -0.50 -8.06 -19.18
C LYS A 393 0.22 -6.88 -19.81
#